data_2dc45a8890a437af36d236a4dba478ff
#
_entry.id   2dc45a8890a437af36d236a4dba478ff
#
_cell.length_a   1.000
_cell.length_b   1.000
_cell.length_c   1.000
_cell.angle_alpha   90.00
_cell.angle_beta   90.00
_cell.angle_gamma   90.00
#
_symmetry.space_group_name_H-M   'P 1'
#
loop_
_entity.id
_entity.type
_entity.pdbx_description
1 polymer ?
#
loop_
_entity_poly.entity_id
_entity_poly.type
_entity_poly.pdbx_seq_one_letter_code
_entity_poly.pdbx_strand_id
1 'polypeptide(L)'
;MKKILALLLALAMVFSLCACGSSEAPAEEAPAEDSAAEEAPAEEAPAAEGSVYYLNFKPEQDEQWQALAATYTEQTGVPVTVVTAASGTYEETLMAEMGKTEMPTLFQVNGPVGLANWKDYCYDLSDSAIYGELTNDSFALTEDGAVYGIAYVIETYGIICNTALLAEAGYTTEDINSFDSLKAVAEDITARSGELGFAAFTSAGMDSSSDWRFKTHLANMPIYGEYQADGITSTAAIKGTYLDNYKAIWDLYINNSTCAPADLAGKTGDDAVAEFVNGEAVFYQNGTWAYNDVKSLGDENLAMIPIYIGLEGEENQGLCTGSENYWCVNAEADEADIQATLDFIYWVVTSEEGTSCLANDMGFVCPFKAAKAAANPFVQQDAEMTAAGKVPVSWNFTTMPSEEWKNGVGSALTAYAAGTGDWDGVVTAFVDGWATEYELANG
;
A
#
# COMPACT_ATOMS: atom_id res chain seq x y z
N MET A 1 -44.28 25.35 12.80
CA MET A 1 -44.77 24.00 12.49
C MET A 1 -43.61 23.03 12.47
N LYS A 2 -43.07 22.82 13.64
CA LYS A 2 -41.95 21.87 13.89
C LYS A 2 -42.31 21.16 15.20
N LYS A 3 -43.07 20.05 15.17
CA LYS A 3 -43.36 19.20 16.37
C LYS A 3 -44.35 18.08 16.05
N ILE A 4 -44.29 17.43 14.88
CA ILE A 4 -45.16 16.27 14.57
C ILE A 4 -44.34 15.31 13.69
N LEU A 5 -43.18 14.82 14.10
CA LEU A 5 -42.51 13.71 13.44
C LEU A 5 -41.61 12.89 14.39
N ALA A 6 -41.99 12.81 15.65
CA ALA A 6 -41.23 12.06 16.64
C ALA A 6 -42.12 11.09 17.46
N LEU A 7 -43.18 10.54 16.86
CA LEU A 7 -44.14 9.70 17.62
C LEU A 7 -44.66 8.48 16.83
N LEU A 8 -43.91 7.91 15.91
CA LEU A 8 -44.33 6.73 15.13
C LEU A 8 -43.27 5.62 15.00
N LEU A 9 -42.32 5.52 15.92
CA LEU A 9 -41.35 4.41 15.97
C LEU A 9 -41.21 3.76 17.35
N ALA A 10 -42.24 3.70 18.13
CA ALA A 10 -42.22 3.09 19.44
C ALA A 10 -43.52 2.32 19.76
N LEU A 11 -43.97 1.43 18.85
CA LEU A 11 -45.10 0.54 19.14
C LEU A 11 -45.09 -0.72 18.23
N ALA A 12 -44.11 -1.61 18.39
CA ALA A 12 -44.15 -2.97 17.83
C ALA A 12 -43.24 -3.93 18.59
N MET A 13 -43.33 -3.97 19.87
CA MET A 13 -42.87 -5.06 20.71
C MET A 13 -43.77 -5.09 21.91
N VAL A 14 -44.74 -5.98 21.89
CA VAL A 14 -45.28 -6.70 23.07
C VAL A 14 -46.50 -7.52 22.59
N PHE A 15 -46.59 -8.76 23.09
CA PHE A 15 -47.68 -9.76 23.11
C PHE A 15 -47.76 -10.81 22.00
N SER A 16 -47.33 -12.01 22.40
CA SER A 16 -48.26 -13.12 22.55
C SER A 16 -47.65 -14.27 23.35
N LEU A 17 -48.05 -14.31 24.59
CA LEU A 17 -48.00 -15.47 25.45
C LEU A 17 -49.48 -15.92 25.69
N CYS A 18 -49.68 -17.24 25.88
CA CYS A 18 -50.87 -17.95 26.36
C CYS A 18 -51.92 -18.28 25.29
N ALA A 19 -52.45 -19.50 25.23
CA ALA A 19 -52.86 -20.44 26.30
C ALA A 19 -53.20 -21.82 25.75
N CYS A 20 -52.89 -22.83 26.48
CA CYS A 20 -53.60 -23.99 26.97
C CYS A 20 -54.92 -24.50 26.35
N GLY A 21 -55.02 -25.84 26.24
CA GLY A 21 -56.28 -26.55 26.35
C GLY A 21 -56.23 -27.97 25.75
N SER A 22 -55.89 -28.90 26.60
CA SER A 22 -56.33 -30.26 26.96
C SER A 22 -57.29 -31.03 26.04
N SER A 23 -57.04 -32.32 25.76
CA SER A 23 -57.65 -33.48 26.42
C SER A 23 -57.31 -34.82 25.68
N GLU A 24 -56.84 -35.72 26.49
CA GLU A 24 -57.16 -37.12 26.74
C GLU A 24 -56.80 -38.22 25.75
N ALA A 25 -56.14 -39.16 26.35
CA ALA A 25 -55.56 -40.47 26.01
C ALA A 25 -56.64 -41.55 25.72
N PRO A 26 -56.33 -42.90 25.56
CA PRO A 26 -55.16 -43.63 26.05
C PRO A 26 -54.55 -44.73 25.14
N ALA A 27 -53.34 -45.10 25.56
CA ALA A 27 -52.70 -46.43 25.70
C ALA A 27 -52.64 -47.48 24.57
N GLU A 28 -51.44 -47.95 24.26
CA GLU A 28 -51.01 -49.32 24.54
C GLU A 28 -49.50 -49.51 24.49
N GLU A 29 -49.00 -50.29 25.44
CA GLU A 29 -47.60 -50.58 25.78
C GLU A 29 -46.94 -51.56 24.80
N ALA A 30 -45.65 -51.51 24.56
CA ALA A 30 -44.48 -52.24 25.06
C ALA A 30 -43.48 -52.60 23.95
N PRO A 31 -42.26 -53.04 24.28
CA PRO A 31 -41.26 -52.55 25.21
C PRO A 31 -39.91 -52.19 24.56
N ALA A 32 -39.07 -51.59 25.35
CA ALA A 32 -37.71 -51.12 25.16
C ALA A 32 -36.73 -52.16 24.60
N GLU A 33 -35.79 -51.69 23.75
CA GLU A 33 -34.40 -52.12 23.84
C GLU A 33 -33.51 -50.90 23.92
N ASP A 34 -32.84 -50.86 25.04
CA ASP A 34 -31.85 -49.94 25.51
C ASP A 34 -30.54 -50.14 24.68
N SER A 35 -30.07 -49.11 23.98
CA SER A 35 -28.66 -48.95 23.70
C SER A 35 -28.30 -47.47 23.81
N ALA A 36 -28.04 -47.08 25.03
CA ALA A 36 -27.29 -45.84 25.30
C ALA A 36 -25.90 -45.98 24.68
N ALA A 37 -25.71 -45.40 23.52
CA ALA A 37 -24.37 -45.00 23.09
C ALA A 37 -24.02 -43.74 23.90
N GLU A 38 -23.18 -43.92 24.91
CA GLU A 38 -22.50 -42.90 25.65
C GLU A 38 -21.60 -42.15 24.61
N GLU A 39 -22.07 -41.00 24.12
CA GLU A 39 -21.21 -40.04 23.44
C GLU A 39 -20.11 -39.64 24.42
N ALA A 40 -18.89 -40.10 24.15
CA ALA A 40 -17.71 -39.60 24.82
C ALA A 40 -17.69 -38.08 24.69
N PRO A 41 -17.36 -37.30 25.75
CA PRO A 41 -17.15 -35.89 25.64
C PRO A 41 -16.11 -35.64 24.54
N ALA A 42 -16.44 -34.84 23.54
CA ALA A 42 -15.44 -34.32 22.62
C ALA A 42 -14.36 -33.65 23.51
N GLU A 43 -13.14 -34.14 23.44
CA GLU A 43 -12.00 -33.50 24.05
C GLU A 43 -11.96 -32.10 23.42
N GLU A 44 -12.32 -31.06 24.20
CA GLU A 44 -12.08 -29.68 23.80
C GLU A 44 -10.57 -29.59 23.51
N ALA A 45 -10.23 -29.25 22.27
CA ALA A 45 -8.85 -28.93 21.93
C ALA A 45 -8.36 -27.87 22.93
N PRO A 46 -7.12 -27.98 23.44
CA PRO A 46 -6.56 -26.98 24.34
C PRO A 46 -6.78 -25.60 23.72
N ALA A 47 -7.31 -24.67 24.50
CA ALA A 47 -7.46 -23.29 24.08
C ALA A 47 -6.09 -22.82 23.55
N ALA A 48 -6.06 -22.26 22.35
CA ALA A 48 -4.85 -21.70 21.78
C ALA A 48 -4.33 -20.60 22.72
N GLU A 49 -3.04 -20.65 23.00
CA GLU A 49 -2.40 -19.62 23.82
C GLU A 49 -2.04 -18.42 22.92
N GLY A 50 -2.39 -17.20 23.33
CA GLY A 50 -2.09 -15.95 22.66
C GLY A 50 -3.11 -15.53 21.60
N SER A 51 -2.88 -14.36 21.07
CA SER A 51 -3.68 -13.71 20.04
C SER A 51 -2.81 -12.87 19.12
N VAL A 52 -3.34 -12.52 17.95
CA VAL A 52 -2.67 -11.63 17.00
C VAL A 52 -3.52 -10.36 16.82
N TYR A 53 -2.89 -9.21 16.95
CA TYR A 53 -3.45 -7.94 16.55
C TYR A 53 -2.57 -7.33 15.44
N TYR A 54 -3.05 -7.40 14.21
CA TYR A 54 -2.36 -6.85 13.04
C TYR A 54 -2.89 -5.45 12.70
N LEU A 55 -2.04 -4.44 12.81
CA LEU A 55 -2.31 -3.11 12.24
C LEU A 55 -1.86 -3.10 10.79
N ASN A 56 -2.82 -3.25 9.87
CA ASN A 56 -2.57 -3.32 8.44
C ASN A 56 -2.35 -1.92 7.85
N PHE A 57 -1.27 -1.78 7.08
CA PHE A 57 -0.88 -0.56 6.36
C PHE A 57 -1.66 -0.37 5.06
N LYS A 58 -2.10 -1.47 4.41
CA LYS A 58 -2.63 -1.46 3.04
C LYS A 58 -4.17 -1.50 3.03
N PRO A 59 -4.84 -0.34 2.93
CA PRO A 59 -6.31 -0.29 2.93
C PRO A 59 -6.94 -1.02 1.74
N GLU A 60 -6.27 -1.06 0.59
CA GLU A 60 -6.68 -1.76 -0.62
C GLU A 60 -6.72 -3.29 -0.46
N GLN A 61 -6.14 -3.83 0.63
CA GLN A 61 -6.06 -5.27 0.93
C GLN A 61 -6.84 -5.65 2.20
N ASP A 62 -7.69 -4.77 2.73
CA ASP A 62 -8.40 -5.03 3.99
C ASP A 62 -9.22 -6.32 3.93
N GLU A 63 -10.05 -6.50 2.91
CA GLU A 63 -10.91 -7.68 2.77
C GLU A 63 -10.11 -8.99 2.75
N GLN A 64 -8.96 -9.00 2.08
CA GLN A 64 -8.08 -10.16 1.96
C GLN A 64 -7.43 -10.49 3.31
N TRP A 65 -6.97 -9.49 4.05
CA TRP A 65 -6.40 -9.69 5.38
C TRP A 65 -7.44 -10.16 6.38
N GLN A 66 -8.68 -9.64 6.34
CA GLN A 66 -9.79 -10.14 7.17
C GLN A 66 -10.10 -11.62 6.86
N ALA A 67 -10.09 -12.01 5.59
CA ALA A 67 -10.32 -13.40 5.17
C ALA A 67 -9.20 -14.33 5.64
N LEU A 68 -7.92 -13.93 5.52
CA LEU A 68 -6.79 -14.72 6.02
C LEU A 68 -6.84 -14.88 7.55
N ALA A 69 -7.16 -13.82 8.27
CA ALA A 69 -7.32 -13.82 9.72
C ALA A 69 -8.40 -14.82 10.17
N ALA A 70 -9.56 -14.78 9.49
CA ALA A 70 -10.67 -15.73 9.77
C ALA A 70 -10.26 -17.18 9.49
N THR A 71 -9.58 -17.44 8.34
CA THR A 71 -9.11 -18.77 7.96
C THR A 71 -8.10 -19.32 8.96
N TYR A 72 -7.12 -18.52 9.37
CA TYR A 72 -6.14 -18.93 10.37
C TYR A 72 -6.79 -19.23 11.72
N THR A 73 -7.70 -18.36 12.18
CA THR A 73 -8.43 -18.56 13.44
C THR A 73 -9.28 -19.85 13.39
N GLU A 74 -9.94 -20.14 12.26
CA GLU A 74 -10.71 -21.39 12.10
C GLU A 74 -9.81 -22.63 12.17
N GLN A 75 -8.62 -22.57 11.56
CA GLN A 75 -7.69 -23.70 11.52
C GLN A 75 -6.96 -23.96 12.84
N THR A 76 -6.62 -22.91 13.57
CA THR A 76 -5.70 -22.99 14.72
C THR A 76 -6.37 -22.74 16.08
N GLY A 77 -7.51 -22.05 16.08
CA GLY A 77 -8.15 -21.53 17.29
C GLY A 77 -7.51 -20.26 17.84
N VAL A 78 -6.41 -19.76 17.25
CA VAL A 78 -5.76 -18.50 17.64
C VAL A 78 -6.57 -17.31 17.10
N PRO A 79 -7.06 -16.39 17.94
CA PRO A 79 -7.76 -15.21 17.49
C PRO A 79 -6.82 -14.27 16.71
N VAL A 80 -7.24 -13.80 15.54
CA VAL A 80 -6.53 -12.79 14.76
C VAL A 80 -7.47 -11.61 14.51
N THR A 81 -7.07 -10.44 14.97
CA THR A 81 -7.78 -9.17 14.73
C THR A 81 -6.96 -8.34 13.74
N VAL A 82 -7.59 -7.89 12.67
CA VAL A 82 -6.99 -6.97 11.70
C VAL A 82 -7.68 -5.61 11.82
N VAL A 83 -6.89 -4.57 12.04
CA VAL A 83 -7.33 -3.17 11.97
C VAL A 83 -6.56 -2.51 10.86
N THR A 84 -7.27 -1.88 9.93
CA THR A 84 -6.65 -1.26 8.76
C THR A 84 -6.66 0.26 8.88
N ALA A 85 -5.48 0.87 8.75
CA ALA A 85 -5.35 2.32 8.71
C ALA A 85 -5.87 2.89 7.39
N ALA A 86 -6.46 4.07 7.44
CA ALA A 86 -6.84 4.78 6.22
C ALA A 86 -5.58 5.24 5.43
N SER A 87 -5.72 5.40 4.12
CA SER A 87 -4.62 5.85 3.27
C SER A 87 -4.02 7.17 3.78
N GLY A 88 -2.69 7.22 3.85
CA GLY A 88 -1.93 8.38 4.30
C GLY A 88 -1.96 8.67 5.80
N THR A 89 -2.61 7.81 6.63
CA THR A 89 -2.75 8.06 8.09
C THR A 89 -2.10 6.98 8.95
N TYR A 90 -1.28 6.11 8.37
CA TYR A 90 -0.78 4.93 9.07
C TYR A 90 0.07 5.28 10.29
N GLU A 91 1.04 6.19 10.17
CA GLU A 91 1.94 6.57 11.27
C GLU A 91 1.17 7.18 12.46
N GLU A 92 0.19 8.04 12.18
CA GLU A 92 -0.68 8.61 13.22
C GLU A 92 -1.52 7.53 13.89
N THR A 93 -2.03 6.58 13.10
CA THR A 93 -2.80 5.43 13.59
C THR A 93 -1.93 4.53 14.45
N LEU A 94 -0.73 4.17 13.97
CA LEU A 94 0.23 3.34 14.72
C LEU A 94 0.59 3.99 16.07
N MET A 95 0.89 5.28 16.08
CA MET A 95 1.17 6.01 17.31
C MET A 95 -0.02 5.97 18.30
N ALA A 96 -1.24 6.12 17.78
CA ALA A 96 -2.45 6.06 18.60
C ALA A 96 -2.71 4.64 19.14
N GLU A 97 -2.50 3.60 18.32
CA GLU A 97 -2.70 2.20 18.71
C GLU A 97 -1.64 1.72 19.70
N MET A 98 -0.37 2.10 19.53
CA MET A 98 0.72 1.80 20.47
C MET A 98 0.56 2.51 21.82
N GLY A 99 -0.28 3.54 21.93
CA GLY A 99 -0.63 4.18 23.19
C GLY A 99 -1.75 3.49 23.99
N LYS A 100 -2.34 2.40 23.49
CA LYS A 100 -3.43 1.66 24.12
C LYS A 100 -2.92 0.55 25.05
N THR A 101 -3.83 0.01 25.88
CA THR A 101 -3.52 -1.17 26.72
C THR A 101 -3.36 -2.44 25.87
N GLU A 102 -4.18 -2.56 24.82
CA GLU A 102 -4.06 -3.62 23.81
C GLU A 102 -3.41 -3.00 22.57
N MET A 103 -2.12 -3.23 22.43
CA MET A 103 -1.29 -2.73 21.31
C MET A 103 -1.26 -3.74 20.17
N PRO A 104 -1.03 -3.29 18.92
CA PRO A 104 -0.71 -4.20 17.83
C PRO A 104 0.48 -5.11 18.18
N THR A 105 0.31 -6.41 17.94
CA THR A 105 1.38 -7.40 18.06
C THR A 105 2.18 -7.53 16.76
N LEU A 106 1.52 -7.21 15.63
CA LEU A 106 2.09 -7.12 14.28
C LEU A 106 1.81 -5.73 13.72
N PHE A 107 2.84 -5.04 13.27
CA PHE A 107 2.75 -3.73 12.63
C PHE A 107 3.77 -3.61 11.51
N GLN A 108 3.73 -2.52 10.74
CA GLN A 108 4.65 -2.25 9.67
C GLN A 108 5.50 -1.02 9.96
N VAL A 109 6.76 -1.03 9.49
CA VAL A 109 7.58 0.17 9.36
C VAL A 109 8.02 0.36 7.91
N ASN A 110 8.20 1.63 7.51
CA ASN A 110 8.63 1.98 6.17
C ASN A 110 10.16 2.13 6.13
N GLY A 111 10.84 1.00 5.97
CA GLY A 111 12.29 0.95 5.83
C GLY A 111 13.06 1.45 7.06
N PRO A 112 14.34 1.86 6.88
CA PRO A 112 15.19 2.30 7.96
C PRO A 112 14.67 3.54 8.70
N VAL A 113 14.01 4.47 8.00
CA VAL A 113 13.43 5.69 8.61
C VAL A 113 12.32 5.31 9.59
N GLY A 114 11.42 4.41 9.17
CA GLY A 114 10.37 3.90 10.06
C GLY A 114 10.95 3.10 11.22
N LEU A 115 12.01 2.28 10.98
CA LEU A 115 12.67 1.54 12.05
C LEU A 115 13.26 2.49 13.09
N ALA A 116 13.93 3.57 12.69
CA ALA A 116 14.52 4.52 13.63
C ALA A 116 13.49 5.10 14.62
N ASN A 117 12.23 5.23 14.21
CA ASN A 117 11.14 5.71 15.06
C ASN A 117 10.56 4.63 15.98
N TRP A 118 10.58 3.36 15.56
CA TRP A 118 9.84 2.27 16.20
C TRP A 118 10.72 1.14 16.72
N LYS A 119 12.05 1.22 16.61
CA LYS A 119 12.98 0.15 16.97
C LYS A 119 12.77 -0.41 18.37
N ASP A 120 12.50 0.45 19.35
CA ASP A 120 12.32 0.05 20.76
C ASP A 120 11.11 -0.88 20.96
N TYR A 121 10.17 -0.88 20.01
CA TYR A 121 9.02 -1.77 19.96
C TYR A 121 9.23 -3.02 19.11
N CYS A 122 10.35 -3.13 18.38
CA CYS A 122 10.58 -4.22 17.45
C CYS A 122 11.27 -5.40 18.12
N TYR A 123 10.64 -6.58 18.04
CA TYR A 123 11.21 -7.85 18.47
C TYR A 123 12.36 -8.28 17.55
N ASP A 124 13.43 -8.88 18.11
CA ASP A 124 14.53 -9.42 17.32
C ASP A 124 14.10 -10.71 16.60
N LEU A 125 13.98 -10.63 15.28
CA LEU A 125 13.54 -11.70 14.40
C LEU A 125 14.70 -12.59 13.89
N SER A 126 15.94 -12.38 14.33
CA SER A 126 17.13 -13.07 13.80
C SER A 126 17.04 -14.60 13.86
N ASP A 127 16.37 -15.14 14.89
CA ASP A 127 16.17 -16.58 15.08
C ASP A 127 14.75 -17.05 14.67
N SER A 128 13.95 -16.17 14.05
CA SER A 128 12.58 -16.49 13.68
C SER A 128 12.49 -17.40 12.44
N ALA A 129 11.47 -18.24 12.39
CA ALA A 129 11.22 -19.11 11.24
C ALA A 129 10.97 -18.30 9.96
N ILE A 130 10.27 -17.16 10.05
CA ILE A 130 9.96 -16.32 8.88
C ILE A 130 11.23 -15.70 8.27
N TYR A 131 12.21 -15.28 9.08
CA TYR A 131 13.50 -14.80 8.56
C TYR A 131 14.18 -15.90 7.72
N GLY A 132 14.12 -17.16 8.19
CA GLY A 132 14.62 -18.31 7.45
C GLY A 132 13.93 -18.56 6.10
N GLU A 133 12.74 -18.01 5.87
CA GLU A 133 12.02 -18.16 4.60
C GLU A 133 12.38 -17.10 3.55
N LEU A 134 13.11 -16.05 3.89
CA LEU A 134 13.53 -15.05 2.91
C LEU A 134 14.42 -15.68 1.82
N THR A 135 14.24 -15.23 0.59
CA THR A 135 15.08 -15.63 -0.56
C THR A 135 16.43 -14.94 -0.57
N ASN A 136 16.53 -13.78 0.11
CA ASN A 136 17.75 -12.99 0.22
C ASN A 136 17.69 -12.12 1.49
N ASP A 137 18.81 -12.02 2.21
CA ASP A 137 18.93 -11.22 3.43
C ASP A 137 18.73 -9.70 3.20
N SER A 138 18.84 -9.22 1.97
CA SER A 138 18.54 -7.81 1.64
C SER A 138 17.08 -7.42 1.85
N PHE A 139 16.18 -8.39 2.04
CA PHE A 139 14.78 -8.19 2.39
C PHE A 139 14.54 -8.17 3.91
N ALA A 140 15.60 -8.28 4.71
CA ALA A 140 15.55 -8.06 6.14
C ALA A 140 15.97 -6.63 6.49
N LEU A 141 15.26 -6.00 7.39
CA LEU A 141 15.60 -4.70 7.95
C LEU A 141 16.46 -4.93 9.19
N THR A 142 17.75 -4.61 9.09
CA THR A 142 18.75 -4.94 10.10
C THR A 142 19.39 -3.68 10.69
N GLU A 143 19.64 -3.72 12.00
CA GLU A 143 20.43 -2.71 12.70
C GLU A 143 21.25 -3.37 13.82
N ASP A 144 22.50 -2.97 13.98
CA ASP A 144 23.44 -3.51 14.98
C ASP A 144 23.61 -5.04 14.95
N GLY A 145 23.34 -5.68 13.81
CA GLY A 145 23.47 -7.11 13.60
C GLY A 145 22.24 -7.95 14.00
N ALA A 146 21.15 -7.30 14.44
CA ALA A 146 19.85 -7.92 14.68
C ALA A 146 18.87 -7.62 13.54
N VAL A 147 17.84 -8.46 13.37
CA VAL A 147 16.78 -8.34 12.37
C VAL A 147 15.52 -7.82 13.06
N TYR A 148 15.04 -6.64 12.69
CA TYR A 148 13.87 -6.02 13.29
C TYR A 148 12.64 -5.99 12.39
N GLY A 149 12.82 -6.19 11.09
CA GLY A 149 11.72 -6.21 10.14
C GLY A 149 11.96 -7.17 8.98
N ILE A 150 10.87 -7.72 8.46
CA ILE A 150 10.86 -8.63 7.31
C ILE A 150 10.03 -8.00 6.21
N ALA A 151 10.64 -7.73 5.04
CA ALA A 151 9.89 -7.28 3.87
C ALA A 151 8.88 -8.37 3.46
N TYR A 152 7.61 -7.99 3.30
CA TYR A 152 6.58 -8.96 2.94
C TYR A 152 6.09 -8.81 1.49
N VAL A 153 6.43 -7.70 0.83
CA VAL A 153 6.06 -7.44 -0.55
C VAL A 153 7.17 -6.66 -1.27
N ILE A 154 7.42 -7.01 -2.53
CA ILE A 154 8.19 -6.21 -3.49
C ILE A 154 7.18 -5.56 -4.39
N GLU A 155 7.28 -4.26 -4.57
CA GLU A 155 6.33 -3.48 -5.34
C GLU A 155 7.03 -2.70 -6.46
N THR A 156 6.24 -2.39 -7.47
CA THR A 156 6.71 -1.65 -8.64
C THR A 156 5.75 -0.51 -8.91
N TYR A 157 6.27 0.66 -9.25
CA TYR A 157 5.46 1.79 -9.69
C TYR A 157 6.01 2.45 -10.95
N GLY A 158 5.10 3.16 -11.60
CA GLY A 158 5.35 3.90 -12.82
C GLY A 158 4.17 4.80 -13.13
N ILE A 159 3.81 4.91 -14.39
CA ILE A 159 2.61 5.59 -14.86
C ILE A 159 1.67 4.51 -15.42
N ILE A 160 0.56 4.26 -14.74
CA ILE A 160 -0.50 3.38 -15.24
C ILE A 160 -1.19 4.09 -16.40
N CYS A 161 -1.35 3.39 -17.52
CA CYS A 161 -1.88 3.91 -18.76
C CYS A 161 -3.18 3.18 -19.14
N ASN A 162 -4.23 3.94 -19.43
CA ASN A 162 -5.41 3.43 -20.15
C ASN A 162 -5.08 3.38 -21.64
N THR A 163 -4.72 2.21 -22.14
CA THR A 163 -4.28 2.02 -23.52
C THR A 163 -5.37 2.22 -24.55
N ALA A 164 -6.65 2.05 -24.15
CA ALA A 164 -7.78 2.32 -25.03
C ALA A 164 -7.93 3.83 -25.31
N LEU A 165 -7.84 4.69 -24.27
CA LEU A 165 -7.85 6.14 -24.43
C LEU A 165 -6.59 6.64 -25.14
N LEU A 166 -5.43 6.04 -24.86
CA LEU A 166 -4.19 6.37 -25.54
C LEU A 166 -4.31 6.08 -27.05
N ALA A 167 -4.91 4.94 -27.43
CA ALA A 167 -5.15 4.58 -28.83
C ALA A 167 -6.20 5.51 -29.48
N GLU A 168 -7.21 5.95 -28.76
CA GLU A 168 -8.18 6.96 -29.24
C GLU A 168 -7.50 8.30 -29.54
N ALA A 169 -6.50 8.67 -28.72
CA ALA A 169 -5.66 9.83 -28.98
C ALA A 169 -4.68 9.62 -30.13
N GLY A 170 -4.54 8.41 -30.67
CA GLY A 170 -3.68 8.08 -31.81
C GLY A 170 -2.26 7.63 -31.45
N TYR A 171 -2.04 7.19 -30.21
CA TYR A 171 -0.74 6.76 -29.69
C TYR A 171 -0.80 5.33 -29.13
N THR A 172 0.37 4.79 -28.91
CA THR A 172 0.61 3.53 -28.19
C THR A 172 1.67 3.74 -27.10
N THR A 173 1.84 2.78 -26.20
CA THR A 173 2.90 2.85 -25.18
C THR A 173 4.31 2.83 -25.77
N GLU A 174 4.49 2.30 -27.00
CA GLU A 174 5.76 2.30 -27.73
C GLU A 174 6.21 3.71 -28.18
N ASP A 175 5.26 4.65 -28.31
CA ASP A 175 5.55 6.04 -28.65
C ASP A 175 6.14 6.81 -27.46
N ILE A 176 6.13 6.22 -26.24
CA ILE A 176 6.56 6.85 -24.99
C ILE A 176 7.80 6.11 -24.45
N ASN A 177 8.97 6.64 -24.71
CA ASN A 177 10.25 6.04 -24.31
C ASN A 177 11.27 7.04 -23.75
N SER A 178 10.85 8.26 -23.50
CA SER A 178 11.64 9.35 -22.93
C SER A 178 10.73 10.44 -22.36
N PHE A 179 11.28 11.36 -21.58
CA PHE A 179 10.54 12.53 -21.09
C PHE A 179 9.98 13.38 -22.24
N ASP A 180 10.78 13.59 -23.29
CA ASP A 180 10.34 14.42 -24.43
C ASP A 180 9.15 13.79 -25.16
N SER A 181 9.14 12.47 -25.35
CA SER A 181 8.02 11.77 -25.98
C SER A 181 6.79 11.74 -25.07
N LEU A 182 6.94 11.48 -23.76
CA LEU A 182 5.84 11.57 -22.79
C LEU A 182 5.22 12.97 -22.78
N LYS A 183 6.06 14.00 -22.76
CA LYS A 183 5.63 15.40 -22.81
C LYS A 183 4.85 15.71 -24.08
N ALA A 184 5.40 15.31 -25.24
CA ALA A 184 4.73 15.55 -26.53
C ALA A 184 3.34 14.90 -26.59
N VAL A 185 3.20 13.66 -26.12
CA VAL A 185 1.91 12.94 -26.05
C VAL A 185 0.95 13.63 -25.08
N ALA A 186 1.40 13.97 -23.88
CA ALA A 186 0.55 14.60 -22.87
C ALA A 186 0.05 16.00 -23.30
N GLU A 187 0.94 16.81 -23.88
CA GLU A 187 0.59 18.16 -24.37
C GLU A 187 -0.38 18.11 -25.57
N ASP A 188 -0.21 17.11 -26.47
CA ASP A 188 -1.14 16.93 -27.58
C ASP A 188 -2.53 16.48 -27.12
N ILE A 189 -2.62 15.52 -26.19
CA ILE A 189 -3.89 15.11 -25.57
C ILE A 189 -4.57 16.30 -24.92
N THR A 190 -3.83 17.09 -24.13
CA THR A 190 -4.36 18.29 -23.48
C THR A 190 -4.87 19.32 -24.47
N ALA A 191 -4.13 19.57 -25.55
CA ALA A 191 -4.54 20.50 -26.61
C ALA A 191 -5.84 20.07 -27.31
N ARG A 192 -6.10 18.75 -27.38
CA ARG A 192 -7.30 18.15 -27.98
C ARG A 192 -8.33 17.68 -26.96
N SER A 193 -8.17 17.99 -25.69
CA SER A 193 -9.06 17.48 -24.62
C SER A 193 -10.53 17.81 -24.84
N GLY A 194 -10.85 18.97 -25.43
CA GLY A 194 -12.21 19.33 -25.78
C GLY A 194 -12.83 18.49 -26.92
N GLU A 195 -12.03 17.86 -27.78
CA GLU A 195 -12.41 16.90 -28.81
C GLU A 195 -12.46 15.48 -28.25
N LEU A 196 -11.41 15.08 -27.52
CA LEU A 196 -11.23 13.75 -26.96
C LEU A 196 -12.17 13.46 -25.79
N GLY A 197 -12.50 14.48 -24.99
CA GLY A 197 -13.35 14.34 -23.81
C GLY A 197 -12.60 13.90 -22.55
N PHE A 198 -11.27 13.78 -22.59
CA PHE A 198 -10.42 13.39 -21.46
C PHE A 198 -9.12 14.21 -21.41
N ALA A 199 -8.48 14.20 -20.23
CA ALA A 199 -7.17 14.82 -19.98
C ALA A 199 -6.03 13.83 -20.19
N ALA A 200 -4.78 14.32 -20.19
CA ALA A 200 -3.62 13.43 -20.20
C ALA A 200 -3.46 12.72 -18.86
N PHE A 201 -3.41 13.45 -17.76
CA PHE A 201 -3.20 12.87 -16.42
C PHE A 201 -4.43 13.01 -15.53
N THR A 202 -4.58 12.08 -14.58
CA THR A 202 -5.43 12.27 -13.42
C THR A 202 -4.94 13.45 -12.59
N SER A 203 -5.76 13.92 -11.65
CA SER A 203 -5.31 14.93 -10.69
C SER A 203 -4.06 14.46 -9.94
N ALA A 204 -3.07 15.37 -9.86
CA ALA A 204 -1.92 15.19 -8.98
C ALA A 204 -2.32 15.65 -7.57
N GLY A 205 -3.20 14.89 -6.90
CA GLY A 205 -3.75 15.25 -5.61
C GLY A 205 -2.66 15.38 -4.54
N MET A 206 -2.76 16.44 -3.72
CA MET A 206 -1.79 16.78 -2.70
C MET A 206 -2.40 16.82 -1.29
N ASP A 207 -3.56 16.17 -1.09
CA ASP A 207 -4.00 15.85 0.25
C ASP A 207 -3.20 14.68 0.85
N SER A 208 -3.33 14.42 2.15
CA SER A 208 -2.55 13.39 2.85
C SER A 208 -2.76 11.96 2.34
N SER A 209 -3.88 11.69 1.65
CA SER A 209 -4.13 10.36 1.07
C SER A 209 -3.41 10.13 -0.26
N SER A 210 -2.84 11.17 -0.87
CA SER A 210 -2.34 11.15 -2.24
C SER A 210 -0.95 11.74 -2.46
N ASP A 211 -0.50 12.67 -1.61
CA ASP A 211 0.73 13.46 -1.76
C ASP A 211 2.01 12.62 -1.80
N TRP A 212 2.02 11.44 -1.16
CA TRP A 212 3.13 10.49 -1.15
C TRP A 212 3.56 10.09 -2.56
N ARG A 213 2.64 10.07 -3.55
CA ARG A 213 2.96 9.78 -4.94
C ARG A 213 3.98 10.76 -5.52
N PHE A 214 4.02 11.99 -5.03
CA PHE A 214 4.84 13.07 -5.57
C PHE A 214 5.98 13.46 -4.63
N LYS A 215 5.74 13.62 -3.33
CA LYS A 215 6.76 13.97 -2.35
C LYS A 215 7.75 12.84 -2.05
N THR A 216 7.37 11.59 -2.32
CA THR A 216 8.19 10.39 -2.11
C THR A 216 8.52 9.69 -3.43
N HIS A 217 7.51 9.16 -4.12
CA HIS A 217 7.73 8.31 -5.31
C HIS A 217 8.25 9.10 -6.50
N LEU A 218 7.67 10.24 -6.82
CA LEU A 218 8.23 11.08 -7.90
C LEU A 218 9.55 11.72 -7.49
N ALA A 219 9.71 12.15 -6.22
CA ALA A 219 10.95 12.69 -5.69
C ALA A 219 12.10 11.67 -5.70
N ASN A 220 11.80 10.36 -5.74
CA ASN A 220 12.82 9.32 -5.93
C ASN A 220 13.58 9.47 -7.25
N MET A 221 12.96 9.99 -8.29
CA MET A 221 13.57 10.07 -9.63
C MET A 221 14.80 10.99 -9.67
N PRO A 222 14.77 12.26 -9.20
CA PRO A 222 15.96 13.10 -9.14
C PRO A 222 17.01 12.56 -8.17
N ILE A 223 16.61 11.92 -7.05
CA ILE A 223 17.54 11.27 -6.11
C ILE A 223 18.26 10.11 -6.80
N TYR A 224 17.53 9.23 -7.47
CA TYR A 224 18.09 8.14 -8.24
C TYR A 224 19.10 8.64 -9.30
N GLY A 225 18.73 9.66 -10.06
CA GLY A 225 19.60 10.26 -11.06
C GLY A 225 20.91 10.75 -10.44
N GLU A 226 20.84 11.45 -9.30
CA GLU A 226 22.03 11.97 -8.59
C GLU A 226 22.88 10.80 -8.04
N TYR A 227 22.26 9.80 -7.44
CA TYR A 227 22.98 8.65 -6.90
C TYR A 227 23.70 7.85 -7.98
N GLN A 228 23.06 7.66 -9.13
CA GLN A 228 23.71 7.01 -10.29
C GLN A 228 24.89 7.83 -10.82
N ALA A 229 24.73 9.14 -10.97
CA ALA A 229 25.77 10.02 -11.47
C ALA A 229 26.99 10.10 -10.52
N ASP A 230 26.75 10.06 -9.22
CA ASP A 230 27.79 10.14 -8.19
C ASP A 230 28.35 8.75 -7.80
N GLY A 231 27.71 7.64 -8.22
CA GLY A 231 28.11 6.28 -7.85
C GLY A 231 27.93 5.99 -6.35
N ILE A 232 26.87 6.52 -5.74
CA ILE A 232 26.54 6.38 -4.31
C ILE A 232 25.17 5.73 -4.14
N THR A 233 24.86 5.29 -2.92
CA THR A 233 23.56 4.69 -2.56
C THR A 233 22.85 5.43 -1.42
N SER A 234 23.52 6.39 -0.79
CA SER A 234 22.98 7.28 0.24
C SER A 234 23.83 8.51 0.38
N THR A 235 23.32 9.57 0.99
CA THR A 235 24.07 10.81 1.25
C THR A 235 23.54 11.55 2.48
N ALA A 236 24.44 12.20 3.22
CA ALA A 236 24.08 13.13 4.28
C ALA A 236 23.55 14.47 3.76
N ALA A 237 23.88 14.83 2.51
CA ALA A 237 23.46 16.07 1.89
C ALA A 237 23.30 15.84 0.38
N ILE A 238 22.08 15.97 -0.11
CA ILE A 238 21.78 15.88 -1.53
C ILE A 238 22.13 17.20 -2.22
N LYS A 239 22.62 17.14 -3.45
CA LYS A 239 23.04 18.34 -4.22
C LYS A 239 21.89 19.00 -4.96
N GLY A 240 20.85 18.22 -5.29
CA GLY A 240 19.75 18.67 -6.11
C GLY A 240 20.06 18.78 -7.60
N THR A 241 21.02 17.97 -8.09
CA THR A 241 21.52 18.00 -9.48
C THR A 241 20.40 17.91 -10.53
N TYR A 242 19.34 17.14 -10.23
CA TYR A 242 18.24 16.87 -11.17
C TYR A 242 16.92 17.54 -10.77
N LEU A 243 16.95 18.63 -9.99
CA LEU A 243 15.73 19.35 -9.59
C LEU A 243 15.04 20.10 -10.73
N ASP A 244 15.77 20.49 -11.78
CA ASP A 244 15.16 21.02 -13.01
C ASP A 244 14.37 19.94 -13.77
N ASN A 245 14.84 18.69 -13.75
CA ASN A 245 14.13 17.53 -14.29
C ASN A 245 12.89 17.22 -13.47
N TYR A 246 12.98 17.27 -12.12
CA TYR A 246 11.85 17.11 -11.22
C TYR A 246 10.79 18.19 -11.44
N LYS A 247 11.22 19.45 -11.64
CA LYS A 247 10.32 20.55 -12.03
C LYS A 247 9.59 20.25 -13.33
N ALA A 248 10.32 19.79 -14.33
CA ALA A 248 9.77 19.56 -15.67
C ALA A 248 8.67 18.50 -15.65
N ILE A 249 8.87 17.38 -14.94
CA ILE A 249 7.83 16.32 -14.82
C ILE A 249 6.67 16.77 -13.92
N TRP A 250 6.95 17.53 -12.84
CA TRP A 250 5.90 18.08 -11.99
C TRP A 250 5.04 19.08 -12.77
N ASP A 251 5.65 20.00 -13.51
CA ASP A 251 4.94 20.93 -14.40
C ASP A 251 4.10 20.18 -15.46
N LEU A 252 4.63 19.09 -16.00
CA LEU A 252 3.90 18.27 -16.96
C LEU A 252 2.63 17.68 -16.34
N TYR A 253 2.72 17.13 -15.14
CA TYR A 253 1.58 16.54 -14.45
C TYR A 253 0.51 17.59 -14.12
N ILE A 254 0.90 18.68 -13.44
CA ILE A 254 -0.07 19.67 -12.94
C ILE A 254 -0.74 20.50 -14.04
N ASN A 255 -0.07 20.68 -15.19
CA ASN A 255 -0.62 21.47 -16.30
C ASN A 255 -1.40 20.64 -17.33
N ASN A 256 -1.36 19.30 -17.25
CA ASN A 256 -2.01 18.40 -18.21
C ASN A 256 -2.97 17.41 -17.52
N SER A 257 -3.51 17.78 -16.36
CA SER A 257 -4.37 16.94 -15.55
C SER A 257 -5.85 17.36 -15.62
N THR A 258 -6.69 16.54 -15.01
CA THR A 258 -8.15 16.72 -14.90
C THR A 258 -8.56 17.95 -14.10
N CYS A 259 -7.67 18.51 -13.26
CA CYS A 259 -7.97 19.67 -12.44
C CYS A 259 -6.92 20.80 -12.58
N ALA A 260 -7.30 22.00 -12.18
CA ALA A 260 -6.36 23.12 -12.17
C ALA A 260 -5.30 22.95 -11.07
N PRO A 261 -4.04 23.41 -11.30
CA PRO A 261 -2.97 23.27 -10.31
C PRO A 261 -3.30 23.86 -8.93
N ALA A 262 -4.10 24.91 -8.88
CA ALA A 262 -4.52 25.57 -7.63
C ALA A 262 -5.46 24.71 -6.75
N ASP A 263 -6.11 23.68 -7.34
CA ASP A 263 -7.11 22.86 -6.65
C ASP A 263 -6.49 21.56 -6.08
N LEU A 264 -5.22 21.30 -6.31
CA LEU A 264 -4.55 20.04 -5.94
C LEU A 264 -4.58 19.71 -4.44
N ALA A 265 -4.53 20.74 -3.58
CA ALA A 265 -4.56 20.54 -2.13
C ALA A 265 -5.86 19.89 -1.62
N GLY A 266 -6.93 19.95 -2.40
CA GLY A 266 -8.23 19.35 -2.09
C GLY A 266 -8.53 18.07 -2.86
N LYS A 267 -7.58 17.59 -3.68
CA LYS A 267 -7.74 16.36 -4.45
C LYS A 267 -7.15 15.17 -3.73
N THR A 268 -7.95 14.09 -3.65
CA THR A 268 -7.64 12.86 -2.92
C THR A 268 -7.11 11.75 -3.83
N GLY A 269 -6.62 10.66 -3.23
CA GLY A 269 -6.31 9.43 -3.94
C GLY A 269 -7.53 8.84 -4.63
N ASP A 270 -8.69 8.86 -3.95
CA ASP A 270 -9.96 8.34 -4.49
C ASP A 270 -10.44 9.16 -5.69
N ASP A 271 -10.25 10.50 -5.67
CA ASP A 271 -10.53 11.34 -6.85
C ASP A 271 -9.71 10.87 -8.06
N ALA A 272 -8.41 10.64 -7.89
CA ALA A 272 -7.54 10.21 -8.99
C ALA A 272 -7.89 8.82 -9.52
N VAL A 273 -8.24 7.86 -8.65
CA VAL A 273 -8.75 6.53 -9.04
C VAL A 273 -10.05 6.69 -9.84
N ALA A 274 -11.02 7.46 -9.33
CA ALA A 274 -12.31 7.67 -9.98
C ALA A 274 -12.14 8.32 -11.35
N GLU A 275 -11.31 9.35 -11.48
CA GLU A 275 -11.01 10.03 -12.75
C GLU A 275 -10.43 9.03 -13.78
N PHE A 276 -9.52 8.14 -13.35
CA PHE A 276 -8.93 7.13 -14.24
C PHE A 276 -9.93 6.06 -14.66
N VAL A 277 -10.67 5.48 -13.72
CA VAL A 277 -11.65 4.41 -13.99
C VAL A 277 -12.85 4.91 -14.80
N ASN A 278 -13.24 6.16 -14.61
CA ASN A 278 -14.31 6.79 -15.41
C ASN A 278 -13.86 7.19 -16.84
N GLY A 279 -12.58 7.01 -17.17
CA GLY A 279 -12.05 7.38 -18.48
C GLY A 279 -11.87 8.88 -18.68
N GLU A 280 -11.64 9.63 -17.59
CA GLU A 280 -11.41 11.08 -17.64
C GLU A 280 -9.94 11.43 -17.90
N ALA A 281 -9.02 10.45 -17.77
CA ALA A 281 -7.60 10.62 -18.01
C ALA A 281 -6.93 9.35 -18.56
N VAL A 282 -5.85 9.55 -19.34
CA VAL A 282 -5.05 8.47 -19.94
C VAL A 282 -4.04 7.90 -18.95
N PHE A 283 -3.40 8.75 -18.13
CA PHE A 283 -2.26 8.44 -17.30
C PHE A 283 -2.56 8.66 -15.82
N TYR A 284 -2.13 7.68 -15.00
CA TYR A 284 -2.25 7.68 -13.54
C TYR A 284 -0.95 7.22 -12.91
N GLN A 285 -0.17 8.11 -12.29
CA GLN A 285 1.04 7.70 -11.58
C GLN A 285 0.65 6.94 -10.32
N ASN A 286 0.90 5.64 -10.32
CA ASN A 286 0.70 4.75 -9.18
C ASN A 286 1.47 3.44 -9.39
N GLY A 287 1.28 2.44 -8.53
CA GLY A 287 2.02 1.19 -8.55
C GLY A 287 1.15 -0.06 -8.68
N THR A 288 1.80 -1.20 -8.55
CA THR A 288 1.19 -2.53 -8.63
C THR A 288 0.04 -2.73 -7.64
N TRP A 289 0.08 -2.05 -6.50
CA TRP A 289 -0.98 -2.06 -5.48
C TRP A 289 -2.31 -1.48 -5.97
N ALA A 290 -2.28 -0.53 -6.92
CA ALA A 290 -3.50 0.08 -7.47
C ALA A 290 -4.23 -0.83 -8.48
N TYR A 291 -3.71 -2.02 -8.81
CA TYR A 291 -4.33 -2.88 -9.81
C TYR A 291 -5.78 -3.23 -9.47
N ASN A 292 -6.07 -3.57 -8.21
CA ASN A 292 -7.43 -3.92 -7.80
C ASN A 292 -8.43 -2.78 -7.99
N ASP A 293 -7.98 -1.53 -7.90
CA ASP A 293 -8.83 -0.35 -8.10
C ASP A 293 -9.14 -0.10 -9.58
N VAL A 294 -8.21 -0.43 -10.47
CA VAL A 294 -8.31 -0.11 -11.91
C VAL A 294 -8.67 -1.30 -12.81
N LYS A 295 -8.62 -2.55 -12.31
CA LYS A 295 -8.87 -3.78 -13.10
C LYS A 295 -10.21 -3.86 -13.79
N SER A 296 -11.19 -3.06 -13.35
CA SER A 296 -12.51 -2.96 -14.00
C SER A 296 -12.44 -2.45 -15.44
N LEU A 297 -11.33 -1.80 -15.84
CA LEU A 297 -11.09 -1.36 -17.22
C LEU A 297 -10.72 -2.52 -18.16
N GLY A 298 -10.37 -3.70 -17.62
CA GLY A 298 -9.88 -4.88 -18.35
C GLY A 298 -8.35 -4.84 -18.57
N ASP A 299 -7.70 -5.98 -18.37
CA ASP A 299 -6.23 -6.10 -18.45
C ASP A 299 -5.68 -5.68 -19.81
N GLU A 300 -6.42 -5.93 -20.87
CA GLU A 300 -6.06 -5.54 -22.25
C GLU A 300 -6.00 -4.03 -22.46
N ASN A 301 -6.63 -3.24 -21.58
CA ASN A 301 -6.67 -1.78 -21.63
C ASN A 301 -5.71 -1.14 -20.61
N LEU A 302 -4.92 -1.95 -19.91
CA LEU A 302 -4.01 -1.48 -18.87
C LEU A 302 -2.56 -1.77 -19.24
N ALA A 303 -1.71 -0.77 -19.06
CA ALA A 303 -0.26 -0.92 -19.11
C ALA A 303 0.39 -0.03 -18.06
N MET A 304 1.63 -0.33 -17.70
CA MET A 304 2.45 0.53 -16.85
C MET A 304 3.71 0.92 -17.63
N ILE A 305 3.99 2.22 -17.70
CA ILE A 305 5.18 2.77 -18.36
C ILE A 305 6.12 3.40 -17.32
N PRO A 306 7.45 3.45 -17.59
CA PRO A 306 8.41 4.10 -16.71
C PRO A 306 8.12 5.60 -16.54
N ILE A 307 8.55 6.16 -15.40
CA ILE A 307 8.54 7.60 -15.17
C ILE A 307 9.81 8.19 -15.76
N TYR A 308 9.71 8.84 -16.90
CA TYR A 308 10.82 9.52 -17.56
C TYR A 308 10.90 10.97 -17.09
N ILE A 309 12.09 11.43 -16.70
CA ILE A 309 12.34 12.82 -16.29
C ILE A 309 13.46 13.50 -17.07
N GLY A 310 13.95 12.90 -18.15
CA GLY A 310 15.04 13.45 -18.97
C GLY A 310 16.43 13.08 -18.45
N LEU A 311 16.58 11.92 -17.80
CA LEU A 311 17.91 11.40 -17.41
C LEU A 311 18.65 10.83 -18.61
N GLU A 312 19.99 10.88 -18.60
CA GLU A 312 20.79 10.27 -19.62
C GLU A 312 20.58 8.74 -19.62
N GLY A 313 20.26 8.17 -20.80
CA GLY A 313 20.03 6.73 -20.94
C GLY A 313 18.65 6.24 -20.50
N GLU A 314 17.71 7.15 -20.24
CA GLU A 314 16.37 6.79 -19.78
C GLU A 314 15.58 5.91 -20.75
N GLU A 315 15.97 5.86 -22.03
CA GLU A 315 15.41 4.93 -23.01
C GLU A 315 15.61 3.45 -22.62
N ASN A 316 16.58 3.15 -21.75
CA ASN A 316 16.82 1.82 -21.19
C ASN A 316 16.22 1.63 -19.80
N GLN A 317 15.59 2.64 -19.25
CA GLN A 317 14.99 2.61 -17.93
C GLN A 317 13.78 1.70 -17.88
N GLY A 318 13.66 0.92 -16.80
CA GLY A 318 12.49 0.14 -16.42
C GLY A 318 11.61 0.88 -15.41
N LEU A 319 10.72 0.15 -14.79
CA LEU A 319 9.85 0.66 -13.73
C LEU A 319 10.63 0.87 -12.42
N CYS A 320 10.02 1.56 -11.47
CA CYS A 320 10.60 1.78 -10.15
C CYS A 320 10.26 0.60 -9.25
N THR A 321 11.26 -0.22 -8.85
CA THR A 321 11.04 -1.48 -8.14
C THR A 321 11.82 -1.51 -6.84
N GLY A 322 11.16 -1.97 -5.77
CA GLY A 322 11.75 -2.07 -4.44
C GLY A 322 10.78 -2.51 -3.37
N SER A 323 11.15 -2.32 -2.11
CA SER A 323 10.29 -2.52 -0.93
C SER A 323 10.60 -1.48 0.13
N GLU A 324 9.57 -1.03 0.82
CA GLU A 324 9.66 -0.28 2.07
C GLU A 324 8.75 -0.86 3.15
N ASN A 325 8.06 -1.95 2.83
CA ASN A 325 7.01 -2.54 3.64
C ASN A 325 7.60 -3.69 4.47
N TYR A 326 7.92 -3.42 5.74
CA TYR A 326 8.52 -4.40 6.64
C TYR A 326 7.61 -4.71 7.81
N TRP A 327 7.21 -5.96 7.97
CA TRP A 327 6.55 -6.41 9.19
C TRP A 327 7.52 -6.39 10.37
N CYS A 328 7.06 -5.82 11.47
CA CYS A 328 7.69 -5.86 12.77
C CYS A 328 6.74 -6.52 13.77
N VAL A 329 7.31 -7.33 14.67
CA VAL A 329 6.57 -7.94 15.80
C VAL A 329 6.82 -7.09 17.04
N ASN A 330 5.77 -6.79 17.81
CA ASN A 330 5.88 -5.93 18.97
C ASN A 330 6.56 -6.65 20.15
N ALA A 331 7.72 -6.15 20.57
CA ALA A 331 8.48 -6.68 21.69
C ALA A 331 7.83 -6.45 23.06
N GLU A 332 6.91 -5.48 23.16
CA GLU A 332 6.17 -5.16 24.38
C GLU A 332 4.90 -6.03 24.57
N ALA A 333 4.56 -6.88 23.59
CA ALA A 333 3.44 -7.81 23.71
C ALA A 333 3.80 -8.98 24.66
N ASP A 334 2.78 -9.67 25.18
CA ASP A 334 2.97 -10.88 25.97
C ASP A 334 3.66 -11.97 25.13
N GLU A 335 4.49 -12.81 25.78
CA GLU A 335 5.27 -13.88 25.09
C GLU A 335 4.38 -14.80 24.26
N ALA A 336 3.16 -15.11 24.73
CA ALA A 336 2.20 -15.92 23.99
C ALA A 336 1.69 -15.22 22.73
N ASP A 337 1.47 -13.90 22.77
CA ASP A 337 1.03 -13.11 21.62
C ASP A 337 2.17 -12.91 20.62
N ILE A 338 3.42 -12.74 21.07
CA ILE A 338 4.59 -12.72 20.19
C ILE A 338 4.69 -14.03 19.42
N GLN A 339 4.60 -15.18 20.12
CA GLN A 339 4.68 -16.48 19.46
C GLN A 339 3.52 -16.70 18.49
N ALA A 340 2.30 -16.37 18.90
CA ALA A 340 1.12 -16.45 18.04
C ALA A 340 1.27 -15.59 16.76
N THR A 341 1.87 -14.40 16.89
CA THR A 341 2.14 -13.50 15.77
C THR A 341 3.20 -14.08 14.84
N LEU A 342 4.29 -14.63 15.37
CA LEU A 342 5.32 -15.29 14.57
C LEU A 342 4.76 -16.49 13.81
N ASP A 343 3.93 -17.32 14.45
CA ASP A 343 3.29 -18.47 13.83
C ASP A 343 2.29 -18.04 12.75
N PHE A 344 1.54 -16.95 12.96
CA PHE A 344 0.61 -16.39 11.98
C PHE A 344 1.34 -15.92 10.72
N ILE A 345 2.36 -15.05 10.85
CA ILE A 345 3.09 -14.54 9.68
C ILE A 345 3.85 -15.65 8.96
N TYR A 346 4.37 -16.64 9.68
CA TYR A 346 4.99 -17.82 9.07
C TYR A 346 3.95 -18.64 8.27
N TRP A 347 2.76 -18.88 8.83
CA TRP A 347 1.66 -19.55 8.12
C TRP A 347 1.25 -18.77 6.87
N VAL A 348 1.13 -17.44 6.96
CA VAL A 348 0.77 -16.58 5.80
C VAL A 348 1.74 -16.79 4.65
N VAL A 349 3.04 -16.88 4.90
CA VAL A 349 4.06 -16.95 3.84
C VAL A 349 4.41 -18.37 3.39
N THR A 350 3.90 -19.42 4.07
CA THR A 350 4.25 -20.83 3.79
C THR A 350 3.07 -21.73 3.47
N SER A 351 1.85 -21.42 3.95
CA SER A 351 0.67 -22.22 3.69
C SER A 351 0.15 -22.05 2.25
N GLU A 352 -0.67 -23.02 1.80
CA GLU A 352 -1.33 -22.94 0.49
C GLU A 352 -2.32 -21.76 0.45
N GLU A 353 -3.08 -21.55 1.52
CA GLU A 353 -4.08 -20.49 1.64
C GLU A 353 -3.41 -19.12 1.65
N GLY A 354 -2.38 -18.93 2.50
CA GLY A 354 -1.65 -17.68 2.62
C GLY A 354 -0.94 -17.31 1.32
N THR A 355 -0.12 -18.23 0.77
CA THR A 355 0.63 -17.95 -0.47
C THR A 355 -0.28 -17.75 -1.69
N SER A 356 -1.45 -18.43 -1.76
CA SER A 356 -2.44 -18.19 -2.81
C SER A 356 -3.09 -16.83 -2.68
N CYS A 357 -3.50 -16.42 -1.49
CA CYS A 357 -4.10 -15.12 -1.24
C CYS A 357 -3.11 -13.98 -1.57
N LEU A 358 -1.87 -14.07 -1.07
CA LEU A 358 -0.84 -13.07 -1.37
C LEU A 358 -0.63 -12.89 -2.88
N ALA A 359 -0.54 -14.00 -3.64
CA ALA A 359 -0.22 -13.94 -5.06
C ALA A 359 -1.43 -13.62 -5.96
N ASN A 360 -2.61 -14.24 -5.70
CA ASN A 360 -3.75 -14.18 -6.61
C ASN A 360 -4.76 -13.09 -6.24
N ASP A 361 -5.02 -12.92 -4.94
CA ASP A 361 -6.05 -11.99 -4.48
C ASP A 361 -5.48 -10.61 -4.18
N MET A 362 -4.27 -10.55 -3.57
CA MET A 362 -3.55 -9.30 -3.31
C MET A 362 -2.62 -8.90 -4.46
N GLY A 363 -2.17 -9.84 -5.30
CA GLY A 363 -1.24 -9.58 -6.41
C GLY A 363 0.17 -9.25 -5.96
N PHE A 364 0.59 -9.73 -4.78
CA PHE A 364 1.90 -9.44 -4.19
C PHE A 364 3.02 -10.28 -4.80
N VAL A 365 4.14 -9.65 -5.04
CA VAL A 365 5.43 -10.30 -5.22
C VAL A 365 6.10 -10.41 -3.87
N CYS A 366 6.18 -11.61 -3.32
CA CYS A 366 6.71 -11.81 -1.98
C CYS A 366 8.15 -12.36 -2.00
N PRO A 367 9.06 -11.87 -1.13
CA PRO A 367 10.45 -12.29 -1.11
C PRO A 367 10.68 -13.61 -0.36
N PHE A 368 9.72 -14.55 -0.37
CA PHE A 368 9.78 -15.80 0.37
C PHE A 368 9.95 -17.02 -0.54
N LYS A 369 10.57 -18.09 -0.01
CA LYS A 369 10.85 -19.33 -0.74
C LYS A 369 9.62 -20.04 -1.29
N ALA A 370 8.50 -19.98 -0.56
CA ALA A 370 7.23 -20.60 -0.94
C ALA A 370 6.32 -19.65 -1.75
N ALA A 371 6.77 -18.42 -2.07
CA ALA A 371 5.96 -17.46 -2.79
C ALA A 371 5.51 -17.99 -4.16
N LYS A 372 4.25 -17.73 -4.48
CA LYS A 372 3.67 -18.01 -5.80
C LYS A 372 3.85 -16.82 -6.73
N ALA A 373 3.76 -17.06 -8.04
CA ALA A 373 3.77 -15.98 -9.03
C ALA A 373 2.51 -15.12 -8.87
N ALA A 374 2.71 -13.81 -8.80
CA ALA A 374 1.61 -12.86 -8.67
C ALA A 374 0.72 -12.84 -9.93
N ALA A 375 -0.58 -12.78 -9.73
CA ALA A 375 -1.57 -12.69 -10.81
C ALA A 375 -1.76 -11.26 -11.37
N ASN A 376 -0.98 -10.30 -10.90
CA ASN A 376 -1.06 -8.89 -11.28
C ASN A 376 -0.37 -8.65 -12.63
N PRO A 377 -1.05 -8.12 -13.67
CA PRO A 377 -0.45 -7.89 -15.00
C PRO A 377 0.66 -6.86 -14.98
N PHE A 378 0.65 -5.88 -14.09
CA PHE A 378 1.74 -4.89 -13.98
C PHE A 378 3.04 -5.54 -13.49
N VAL A 379 2.94 -6.55 -12.61
CA VAL A 379 4.09 -7.36 -12.17
C VAL A 379 4.69 -8.15 -13.35
N GLN A 380 3.81 -8.68 -14.21
CA GLN A 380 4.27 -9.41 -15.41
C GLN A 380 4.98 -8.47 -16.39
N GLN A 381 4.46 -7.25 -16.59
CA GLN A 381 5.09 -6.23 -17.42
C GLN A 381 6.46 -5.80 -16.89
N ASP A 382 6.63 -5.64 -15.59
CA ASP A 382 7.94 -5.35 -14.97
C ASP A 382 8.95 -6.47 -15.24
N ALA A 383 8.52 -7.73 -15.07
CA ALA A 383 9.35 -8.89 -15.37
C ALA A 383 9.73 -8.96 -16.85
N GLU A 384 8.81 -8.64 -17.78
CA GLU A 384 9.05 -8.59 -19.22
C GLU A 384 10.04 -7.47 -19.58
N MET A 385 9.89 -6.27 -19.01
CA MET A 385 10.83 -5.17 -19.19
C MET A 385 12.23 -5.53 -18.72
N THR A 386 12.34 -6.14 -17.54
CA THR A 386 13.62 -6.61 -16.99
C THR A 386 14.24 -7.69 -17.89
N ALA A 387 13.46 -8.65 -18.37
CA ALA A 387 13.92 -9.68 -19.31
C ALA A 387 14.35 -9.09 -20.67
N ALA A 388 13.74 -7.99 -21.10
CA ALA A 388 14.14 -7.23 -22.29
C ALA A 388 15.39 -6.35 -22.09
N GLY A 389 15.97 -6.35 -20.89
CA GLY A 389 17.20 -5.62 -20.56
C GLY A 389 16.98 -4.18 -20.10
N LYS A 390 15.75 -3.79 -19.75
CA LYS A 390 15.49 -2.53 -19.08
C LYS A 390 16.04 -2.56 -17.65
N VAL A 391 16.54 -1.43 -17.18
CA VAL A 391 17.14 -1.29 -15.85
C VAL A 391 16.12 -0.72 -14.89
N PRO A 392 15.68 -1.48 -13.86
CA PRO A 392 14.77 -0.96 -12.85
C PRO A 392 15.37 0.24 -12.10
N VAL A 393 14.52 1.21 -11.79
CA VAL A 393 14.87 2.32 -10.90
C VAL A 393 14.70 1.85 -9.46
N SER A 394 15.79 1.84 -8.68
CA SER A 394 15.72 1.45 -7.27
C SER A 394 14.97 2.49 -6.43
N TRP A 395 14.31 1.99 -5.38
CA TRP A 395 13.67 2.82 -4.40
C TRP A 395 14.71 3.40 -3.43
N ASN A 396 14.96 4.72 -3.55
CA ASN A 396 15.89 5.43 -2.68
C ASN A 396 15.17 6.20 -1.57
N PHE A 397 13.84 6.15 -1.50
CA PHE A 397 13.11 6.84 -0.45
C PHE A 397 13.32 6.22 0.96
N THR A 398 13.84 5.00 1.04
CA THR A 398 14.36 4.43 2.29
C THR A 398 15.62 5.12 2.80
N THR A 399 16.26 5.97 1.99
CA THR A 399 17.43 6.79 2.35
C THR A 399 17.09 8.27 2.55
N MET A 400 15.84 8.66 2.35
CA MET A 400 15.35 10.01 2.65
C MET A 400 15.47 10.28 4.17
N PRO A 401 15.84 11.48 4.59
CA PRO A 401 16.30 11.70 5.97
C PRO A 401 15.21 11.57 7.04
N SER A 402 13.96 11.96 6.72
CA SER A 402 12.84 11.90 7.69
C SER A 402 11.49 12.07 7.00
N GLU A 403 10.39 11.78 7.71
CA GLU A 403 9.03 12.13 7.28
C GLU A 403 8.83 13.65 7.22
N GLU A 404 9.47 14.41 8.11
CA GLU A 404 9.41 15.89 8.10
C GLU A 404 9.99 16.47 6.81
N TRP A 405 11.10 15.89 6.30
CA TRP A 405 11.62 16.26 4.99
C TRP A 405 10.61 16.00 3.86
N LYS A 406 10.01 14.83 3.83
CA LYS A 406 8.99 14.46 2.83
C LYS A 406 7.82 15.46 2.87
N ASN A 407 7.33 15.75 4.06
CA ASN A 407 6.22 16.69 4.28
C ASN A 407 6.58 18.12 3.87
N GLY A 408 7.82 18.54 4.14
CA GLY A 408 8.36 19.83 3.71
C GLY A 408 8.38 19.96 2.18
N VAL A 409 8.85 18.94 1.48
CA VAL A 409 8.85 18.88 0.00
C VAL A 409 7.41 18.89 -0.54
N GLY A 410 6.51 18.08 0.03
CA GLY A 410 5.09 18.04 -0.35
C GLY A 410 4.39 19.38 -0.20
N SER A 411 4.63 20.07 0.93
CA SER A 411 4.09 21.42 1.17
C SER A 411 4.61 22.44 0.16
N ALA A 412 5.90 22.37 -0.18
CA ALA A 412 6.49 23.27 -1.17
C ALA A 412 5.96 23.01 -2.59
N LEU A 413 5.78 21.74 -2.99
CA LEU A 413 5.15 21.37 -4.28
C LEU A 413 3.72 21.89 -4.37
N THR A 414 2.95 21.77 -3.29
CA THR A 414 1.58 22.27 -3.21
C THR A 414 1.54 23.80 -3.33
N ALA A 415 2.40 24.51 -2.62
CA ALA A 415 2.50 25.97 -2.70
C ALA A 415 2.92 26.45 -4.09
N TYR A 416 3.85 25.73 -4.73
CA TYR A 416 4.27 26.02 -6.10
C TYR A 416 3.11 25.84 -7.08
N ALA A 417 2.38 24.72 -7.04
CA ALA A 417 1.24 24.48 -7.90
C ALA A 417 0.13 25.49 -7.71
N ALA A 418 -0.13 25.90 -6.47
CA ALA A 418 -1.12 26.94 -6.14
C ALA A 418 -0.70 28.37 -6.53
N GLY A 419 0.56 28.57 -6.96
CA GLY A 419 1.10 29.91 -7.25
C GLY A 419 1.28 30.79 -6.01
N THR A 420 1.32 30.19 -4.81
CA THR A 420 1.57 30.86 -3.53
C THR A 420 3.03 30.74 -3.08
N GLY A 421 3.81 29.89 -3.75
CA GLY A 421 5.24 29.69 -3.64
C GLY A 421 5.89 29.63 -5.02
N ASP A 422 7.20 29.52 -5.04
CA ASP A 422 8.02 29.38 -6.25
C ASP A 422 8.85 28.09 -6.21
N TRP A 423 9.53 27.78 -7.31
CA TRP A 423 10.36 26.57 -7.39
C TRP A 423 11.59 26.65 -6.48
N ASP A 424 12.11 27.85 -6.18
CA ASP A 424 13.21 28.02 -5.23
C ASP A 424 12.81 27.55 -3.83
N GLY A 425 11.54 27.68 -3.46
CA GLY A 425 11.00 27.10 -2.23
C GLY A 425 11.05 25.56 -2.23
N VAL A 426 10.76 24.93 -3.37
CA VAL A 426 10.90 23.46 -3.50
C VAL A 426 12.37 23.04 -3.42
N VAL A 427 13.27 23.76 -4.09
CA VAL A 427 14.73 23.52 -4.02
C VAL A 427 15.23 23.61 -2.59
N THR A 428 14.83 24.67 -1.85
CA THR A 428 15.19 24.84 -0.44
C THR A 428 14.68 23.70 0.44
N ALA A 429 13.39 23.33 0.30
CA ALA A 429 12.83 22.21 1.06
C ALA A 429 13.54 20.90 0.75
N PHE A 430 13.89 20.67 -0.52
CA PHE A 430 14.55 19.45 -0.97
C PHE A 430 16.01 19.38 -0.51
N VAL A 431 16.83 20.40 -0.74
CA VAL A 431 18.29 20.39 -0.52
C VAL A 431 18.64 20.76 0.91
N ASP A 432 18.23 21.95 1.36
CA ASP A 432 18.58 22.44 2.69
C ASP A 432 17.82 21.65 3.77
N GLY A 433 16.56 21.30 3.48
CA GLY A 433 15.76 20.41 4.31
C GLY A 433 16.41 19.05 4.50
N TRP A 434 16.93 18.43 3.42
CA TRP A 434 17.63 17.14 3.51
C TRP A 434 18.80 17.17 4.49
N ALA A 435 19.69 18.14 4.33
CA ALA A 435 20.87 18.25 5.19
C ALA A 435 20.49 18.50 6.66
N THR A 436 19.46 19.33 6.89
CA THR A 436 18.97 19.65 8.24
C THR A 436 18.38 18.41 8.92
N GLU A 437 17.48 17.70 8.23
CA GLU A 437 16.81 16.53 8.77
C GLU A 437 17.78 15.36 8.95
N TYR A 438 18.75 15.21 8.05
CA TYR A 438 19.78 14.17 8.20
C TYR A 438 20.65 14.42 9.45
N GLU A 439 21.01 15.67 9.72
CA GLU A 439 21.75 16.03 10.94
C GLU A 439 20.92 15.76 12.20
N LEU A 440 19.62 16.06 12.18
CA LEU A 440 18.72 15.79 13.31
C LEU A 440 18.54 14.28 13.58
N ALA A 441 18.48 13.48 12.53
CA ALA A 441 18.29 12.04 12.67
C ALA A 441 19.57 11.27 13.08
N ASN A 442 20.76 11.83 12.79
CA ASN A 442 22.04 11.13 12.99
C ASN A 442 23.00 11.86 13.95
N GLY A 443 22.65 13.00 14.50
CA GLY A 443 23.46 13.81 15.44
C GLY A 443 23.04 13.61 16.86
#